data_f8fe60c3a4057ce49d2ada82317ddb6d
#
_entry.id   f8fe60c3a4057ce49d2ada82317ddb6d
#
_cell.length_a   1.000
_cell.length_b   1.000
_cell.length_c   1.000
_cell.angle_alpha   90.00
_cell.angle_beta   90.00
_cell.angle_gamma   90.00
#
_symmetry.space_group_name_H-M   'P 1'
#
loop_
_entity.id
_entity.type
_entity.pdbx_description
1 polymer ?
#
loop_
_entity_poly.entity_id
_entity_poly.type
_entity_poly.pdbx_seq_one_letter_code
_entity_poly.pdbx_strand_id
1 'polypeptide(L)'
;VYKDSTLDWVVLMANNIVNVQSEWPLSQADFYTYVTEKYDSETTLYSGIHHYKSREVVTTDGSVIIKAGEKVGVGQSVSYYDDALGQHVRATDVAIPVTNFEHEDNINNKKREIFILKPEYLSVVFDDIDEIMRYKKGSTQYLSETLVKGDNIRLYD
;
A
#
# COMPACT_ATOMS: atom_id res chain seq x y z
N VAL A 1 19.07 7.30 -10.20
CA VAL A 1 19.69 6.11 -9.62
C VAL A 1 20.48 5.35 -10.69
N TYR A 2 19.85 4.95 -11.79
CA TYR A 2 20.47 4.12 -12.83
C TYR A 2 21.22 4.93 -13.89
N LYS A 3 21.20 6.26 -13.86
CA LYS A 3 21.78 7.20 -14.86
C LYS A 3 21.26 6.98 -16.29
N ASP A 4 20.18 6.23 -16.44
CA ASP A 4 19.50 5.94 -17.69
C ASP A 4 17.99 6.09 -17.48
N SER A 5 17.35 6.97 -18.26
CA SER A 5 15.92 7.25 -18.16
C SER A 5 15.05 6.12 -18.73
N THR A 6 15.64 5.21 -19.51
CA THR A 6 14.91 4.05 -20.06
C THR A 6 14.66 2.94 -19.04
N LEU A 7 15.24 3.05 -17.82
CA LEU A 7 15.13 2.06 -16.76
C LEU A 7 14.10 2.42 -15.68
N ASP A 8 13.18 3.34 -15.95
CA ASP A 8 12.09 3.70 -15.06
C ASP A 8 11.15 2.51 -14.76
N TRP A 9 10.92 1.65 -15.76
CA TRP A 9 10.13 0.43 -15.61
C TRP A 9 10.67 -0.54 -14.52
N VAL A 10 11.99 -0.54 -14.27
CA VAL A 10 12.59 -1.35 -13.20
C VAL A 10 12.05 -0.92 -11.83
N VAL A 11 11.89 0.39 -11.62
CA VAL A 11 11.31 0.94 -10.38
C VAL A 11 9.85 0.56 -10.27
N LEU A 12 9.10 0.65 -11.36
CA LEU A 12 7.68 0.27 -11.40
C LEU A 12 7.50 -1.22 -11.08
N MET A 13 8.29 -2.08 -11.70
CA MET A 13 8.27 -3.52 -11.43
C MET A 13 8.66 -3.87 -10.00
N ALA A 14 9.74 -3.27 -9.48
CA ALA A 14 10.21 -3.52 -8.11
C ALA A 14 9.16 -3.18 -7.04
N ASN A 15 8.22 -2.29 -7.37
CA ASN A 15 7.14 -1.87 -6.48
C ASN A 15 5.77 -2.43 -6.86
N ASN A 16 5.71 -3.30 -7.88
CA ASN A 16 4.47 -3.86 -8.42
C ASN A 16 3.46 -2.79 -8.83
N ILE A 17 3.96 -1.67 -9.39
CA ILE A 17 3.13 -0.57 -9.87
C ILE A 17 2.70 -0.87 -11.31
N VAL A 18 1.42 -1.13 -11.49
CA VAL A 18 0.80 -1.42 -12.79
C VAL A 18 0.15 -0.16 -13.37
N ASN A 19 -0.53 0.59 -12.53
CA ASN A 19 -1.18 1.85 -12.92
C ASN A 19 -0.48 3.04 -12.26
N VAL A 20 0.43 3.66 -13.02
CA VAL A 20 1.21 4.81 -12.55
C VAL A 20 0.32 5.97 -12.09
N GLN A 21 -0.81 6.21 -12.75
CA GLN A 21 -1.70 7.33 -12.40
C GLN A 21 -2.32 7.20 -11.02
N SER A 22 -2.66 5.97 -10.60
CA SER A 22 -3.33 5.72 -9.32
C SER A 22 -2.39 5.25 -8.21
N GLU A 23 -1.27 4.61 -8.55
CA GLU A 23 -0.37 3.95 -7.60
C GLU A 23 0.89 4.74 -7.29
N TRP A 24 1.30 5.65 -8.20
CA TRP A 24 2.43 6.54 -7.95
C TRP A 24 2.11 7.60 -6.90
N PRO A 25 3.05 7.96 -6.01
CA PRO A 25 2.84 9.01 -5.02
C PRO A 25 2.66 10.37 -5.70
N LEU A 26 1.63 11.08 -5.30
CA LEU A 26 1.37 12.42 -5.79
C LEU A 26 2.33 13.44 -5.16
N SER A 27 2.69 14.46 -5.93
CA SER A 27 3.34 15.65 -5.39
C SER A 27 2.41 16.36 -4.40
N GLN A 28 2.94 17.25 -3.56
CA GLN A 28 2.10 18.00 -2.63
C GLN A 28 1.02 18.82 -3.34
N ALA A 29 1.35 19.45 -4.46
CA ALA A 29 0.42 20.25 -5.24
C ALA A 29 -0.68 19.38 -5.88
N ASP A 30 -0.29 18.27 -6.52
CA ASP A 30 -1.24 17.36 -7.16
C ASP A 30 -2.12 16.66 -6.12
N PHE A 31 -1.57 16.34 -4.94
CA PHE A 31 -2.33 15.79 -3.84
C PHE A 31 -3.43 16.76 -3.35
N TYR A 32 -3.10 18.04 -3.17
CA TYR A 32 -4.11 19.05 -2.82
C TYR A 32 -5.19 19.17 -3.88
N THR A 33 -4.83 19.21 -5.15
CA THR A 33 -5.80 19.24 -6.25
C THR A 33 -6.70 18.00 -6.20
N TYR A 34 -6.12 16.82 -6.07
CA TYR A 34 -6.85 15.56 -5.97
C TYR A 34 -7.86 15.54 -4.82
N VAL A 35 -7.45 15.92 -3.61
CA VAL A 35 -8.36 15.87 -2.45
C VAL A 35 -9.44 16.95 -2.51
N THR A 36 -9.16 18.12 -3.06
CA THR A 36 -10.16 19.18 -3.25
C THR A 36 -11.18 18.85 -4.34
N GLU A 37 -10.78 18.12 -5.37
CA GLU A 37 -11.71 17.63 -6.40
C GLU A 37 -12.55 16.43 -5.90
N LYS A 38 -11.99 15.60 -5.03
CA LYS A 38 -12.66 14.42 -4.49
C LYS A 38 -13.71 14.73 -3.45
N TYR A 39 -13.50 15.79 -2.66
CA TYR A 39 -14.39 16.18 -1.57
C TYR A 39 -15.03 17.52 -1.85
N ASP A 40 -16.38 17.59 -1.75
CA ASP A 40 -17.18 18.76 -2.15
C ASP A 40 -16.89 20.04 -1.36
N SER A 41 -16.28 19.94 -0.17
CA SER A 41 -15.96 21.08 0.67
C SER A 41 -14.78 20.83 1.59
N GLU A 42 -14.09 21.91 1.97
CA GLU A 42 -13.02 21.85 2.98
C GLU A 42 -13.50 21.29 4.33
N THR A 43 -14.75 21.60 4.70
CA THR A 43 -15.35 21.05 5.93
C THR A 43 -15.46 19.52 5.85
N THR A 44 -15.94 18.97 4.73
CA THR A 44 -16.01 17.53 4.52
C THR A 44 -14.63 16.91 4.51
N LEU A 45 -13.63 17.58 3.94
CA LEU A 45 -12.26 17.11 3.86
C LEU A 45 -11.58 17.04 5.24
N TYR A 46 -11.61 18.15 6.00
CA TYR A 46 -10.85 18.26 7.24
C TYR A 46 -11.62 17.87 8.52
N SER A 47 -12.95 17.98 8.51
CA SER A 47 -13.79 17.64 9.68
C SER A 47 -14.61 16.38 9.47
N GLY A 48 -14.78 15.92 8.23
CA GLY A 48 -15.48 14.66 7.93
C GLY A 48 -14.66 13.47 8.42
N ILE A 49 -15.30 12.57 9.15
CA ILE A 49 -14.66 11.36 9.71
C ILE A 49 -14.79 10.23 8.69
N HIS A 50 -13.66 9.72 8.20
CA HIS A 50 -13.62 8.58 7.30
C HIS A 50 -13.85 7.26 8.05
N HIS A 51 -13.13 7.07 9.17
CA HIS A 51 -13.27 5.89 10.02
C HIS A 51 -12.68 6.17 11.41
N TYR A 52 -12.82 5.19 12.30
CA TYR A 52 -12.18 5.22 13.61
C TYR A 52 -11.08 4.17 13.65
N LYS A 53 -9.95 4.52 14.27
CA LYS A 53 -8.85 3.60 14.56
C LYS A 53 -8.67 3.45 16.08
N SER A 54 -8.19 2.29 16.51
CA SER A 54 -7.87 2.05 17.91
C SER A 54 -6.63 2.82 18.35
N ARG A 55 -6.62 3.34 19.56
CA ARG A 55 -5.38 3.57 20.30
C ARG A 55 -4.90 2.26 20.92
N GLU A 56 -3.62 2.19 21.21
CA GLU A 56 -3.08 1.07 21.96
C GLU A 56 -3.65 1.06 23.39
N VAL A 57 -4.07 -0.11 23.83
CA VAL A 57 -4.52 -0.36 25.20
C VAL A 57 -3.63 -1.45 25.78
N VAL A 58 -2.92 -1.13 26.84
CA VAL A 58 -2.00 -2.04 27.53
C VAL A 58 -2.40 -2.18 28.99
N THR A 59 -2.14 -3.33 29.58
CA THR A 59 -2.26 -3.59 31.01
C THR A 59 -1.13 -2.93 31.77
N THR A 60 -1.19 -2.89 33.09
CA THR A 60 -0.14 -2.30 33.94
C THR A 60 1.21 -3.05 33.83
N ASP A 61 1.19 -4.32 33.51
CA ASP A 61 2.38 -5.14 33.26
C ASP A 61 2.92 -5.01 31.82
N GLY A 62 2.26 -4.22 30.95
CA GLY A 62 2.69 -3.97 29.57
C GLY A 62 2.13 -4.95 28.54
N SER A 63 1.22 -5.85 28.91
CA SER A 63 0.57 -6.74 27.96
C SER A 63 -0.41 -5.98 27.07
N VAL A 64 -0.31 -6.16 25.74
CA VAL A 64 -1.16 -5.45 24.77
C VAL A 64 -2.52 -6.11 24.67
N ILE A 65 -3.58 -5.39 24.99
CA ILE A 65 -4.98 -5.79 24.87
C ILE A 65 -5.55 -5.43 23.50
N ILE A 66 -5.29 -4.21 23.04
CA ILE A 66 -5.63 -3.76 21.68
C ILE A 66 -4.40 -3.07 21.08
N LYS A 67 -4.08 -3.42 19.85
CA LYS A 67 -3.03 -2.75 19.08
C LYS A 67 -3.53 -1.40 18.53
N ALA A 68 -2.63 -0.44 18.41
CA ALA A 68 -2.93 0.82 17.74
C ALA A 68 -3.21 0.60 16.24
N GLY A 69 -4.14 1.40 15.68
CA GLY A 69 -4.35 1.48 14.24
C GLY A 69 -5.35 0.46 13.66
N GLU A 70 -5.96 -0.40 14.45
CA GLU A 70 -7.03 -1.30 13.99
C GLU A 70 -8.33 -0.51 13.76
N LYS A 71 -9.11 -0.87 12.72
CA LYS A 71 -10.41 -0.23 12.49
C LYS A 71 -11.40 -0.66 13.56
N VAL A 72 -12.01 0.31 14.21
CA VAL A 72 -12.97 0.10 15.32
C VAL A 72 -14.25 0.90 15.10
N GLY A 73 -15.31 0.52 15.82
CA GLY A 73 -16.58 1.25 15.81
C GLY A 73 -16.53 2.52 16.65
N VAL A 74 -17.48 3.42 16.39
CA VAL A 74 -17.69 4.63 17.21
C VAL A 74 -17.96 4.23 18.67
N GLY A 75 -17.28 4.89 19.59
CA GLY A 75 -17.49 4.64 21.03
C GLY A 75 -17.03 3.26 21.51
N GLN A 76 -16.18 2.58 20.76
CA GLN A 76 -15.62 1.28 21.15
C GLN A 76 -14.97 1.38 22.51
N SER A 77 -15.35 0.46 23.41
CA SER A 77 -14.74 0.29 24.72
C SER A 77 -14.30 -1.16 24.90
N VAL A 78 -13.28 -1.36 25.71
CA VAL A 78 -12.74 -2.68 26.04
C VAL A 78 -12.68 -2.86 27.55
N SER A 79 -13.11 -4.01 28.01
CA SER A 79 -12.96 -4.41 29.42
C SER A 79 -12.00 -5.59 29.49
N TYR A 80 -11.02 -5.49 30.35
CA TYR A 80 -10.01 -6.53 30.58
C TYR A 80 -9.71 -6.66 32.07
N TYR A 81 -9.17 -7.80 32.45
CA TYR A 81 -8.65 -8.00 33.80
C TYR A 81 -7.19 -7.60 33.84
N ASP A 82 -6.82 -6.76 34.80
CA ASP A 82 -5.43 -6.35 35.03
C ASP A 82 -4.89 -7.08 36.24
N ASP A 83 -3.97 -8.03 35.97
CA ASP A 83 -3.41 -8.91 37.01
C ASP A 83 -2.60 -8.12 38.04
N ALA A 84 -1.93 -7.05 37.63
CA ALA A 84 -1.13 -6.20 38.53
C ALA A 84 -2.02 -5.39 39.48
N LEU A 85 -3.21 -4.98 39.01
CA LEU A 85 -4.19 -4.27 39.81
C LEU A 85 -5.18 -5.21 40.53
N GLY A 86 -5.26 -6.47 40.13
CA GLY A 86 -6.19 -7.46 40.68
C GLY A 86 -7.67 -7.13 40.41
N GLN A 87 -7.99 -6.38 39.35
CA GLN A 87 -9.34 -5.92 39.06
C GLN A 87 -9.63 -5.80 37.56
N HIS A 88 -10.94 -5.77 37.26
CA HIS A 88 -11.39 -5.44 35.90
C HIS A 88 -11.26 -3.93 35.63
N VAL A 89 -10.62 -3.61 34.53
CA VAL A 89 -10.45 -2.23 34.01
C VAL A 89 -11.25 -2.09 32.72
N ARG A 90 -11.86 -0.93 32.54
CA ARG A 90 -12.56 -0.58 31.29
C ARG A 90 -11.92 0.63 30.65
N ALA A 91 -11.38 0.45 29.44
CA ALA A 91 -10.91 1.54 28.59
C ALA A 91 -12.08 2.01 27.69
N THR A 92 -12.49 3.27 27.81
CA THR A 92 -13.63 3.85 27.07
C THR A 92 -13.21 4.65 25.87
N ASP A 93 -12.01 5.25 25.88
CA ASP A 93 -11.50 6.13 24.82
C ASP A 93 -10.58 5.36 23.86
N VAL A 94 -11.08 4.25 23.33
CA VAL A 94 -10.30 3.38 22.43
C VAL A 94 -10.34 3.88 20.99
N ALA A 95 -11.45 4.51 20.59
CA ALA A 95 -11.70 4.92 19.21
C ALA A 95 -11.20 6.35 18.94
N ILE A 96 -10.22 6.49 18.07
CA ILE A 96 -9.69 7.78 17.59
C ILE A 96 -10.26 8.04 16.20
N PRO A 97 -10.91 9.19 15.95
CA PRO A 97 -11.39 9.54 14.62
C PRO A 97 -10.22 9.79 13.66
N VAL A 98 -10.36 9.35 12.43
CA VAL A 98 -9.46 9.65 11.30
C VAL A 98 -10.26 10.45 10.29
N THR A 99 -9.81 11.66 9.98
CA THR A 99 -10.48 12.53 9.01
C THR A 99 -10.28 12.03 7.57
N ASN A 100 -11.09 12.54 6.64
CA ASN A 100 -10.92 12.23 5.23
C ASN A 100 -9.53 12.65 4.73
N PHE A 101 -9.05 13.84 5.12
CA PHE A 101 -7.72 14.32 4.77
C PHE A 101 -6.61 13.41 5.30
N GLU A 102 -6.66 13.06 6.58
CA GLU A 102 -5.66 12.15 7.19
C GLU A 102 -5.64 10.78 6.52
N HIS A 103 -6.80 10.28 6.10
CA HIS A 103 -6.91 9.02 5.38
C HIS A 103 -6.20 9.07 4.03
N GLU A 104 -6.49 10.09 3.21
CA GLU A 104 -5.88 10.27 1.90
C GLU A 104 -4.37 10.56 1.99
N ASP A 105 -3.96 11.39 2.94
CA ASP A 105 -2.54 11.69 3.19
C ASP A 105 -1.77 10.42 3.60
N ASN A 106 -2.34 9.60 4.47
CA ASN A 106 -1.73 8.32 4.86
C ASN A 106 -1.58 7.37 3.65
N ILE A 107 -2.56 7.32 2.74
CA ILE A 107 -2.47 6.51 1.52
C ILE A 107 -1.34 7.05 0.63
N ASN A 108 -1.28 8.37 0.40
CA ASN A 108 -0.24 8.98 -0.42
C ASN A 108 1.15 8.81 0.18
N ASN A 109 1.28 8.94 1.51
CA ASN A 109 2.55 8.74 2.20
C ASN A 109 3.04 7.28 2.13
N LYS A 110 2.14 6.29 2.23
CA LYS A 110 2.50 4.88 2.02
C LYS A 110 3.04 4.61 0.62
N LYS A 111 2.49 5.28 -0.41
CA LYS A 111 3.00 5.17 -1.79
C LYS A 111 4.40 5.76 -1.96
N ARG A 112 4.86 6.64 -1.07
CA ARG A 112 6.22 7.24 -1.10
C ARG A 112 7.31 6.28 -0.62
N GLU A 113 6.94 5.22 0.08
CA GLU A 113 7.87 4.17 0.50
C GLU A 113 8.15 3.22 -0.67
N ILE A 114 8.96 3.67 -1.64
CA ILE A 114 9.31 2.90 -2.83
C ILE A 114 10.62 2.13 -2.65
N PHE A 115 10.65 0.92 -3.18
CA PHE A 115 11.87 0.12 -3.28
C PHE A 115 12.64 0.47 -4.55
N ILE A 116 13.93 0.59 -4.43
CA ILE A 116 14.83 0.84 -5.56
C ILE A 116 15.80 -0.33 -5.64
N LEU A 117 15.77 -1.06 -6.76
CA LEU A 117 16.70 -2.14 -7.00
C LEU A 117 18.14 -1.58 -7.08
N LYS A 118 19.07 -2.22 -6.41
CA LYS A 118 20.49 -1.81 -6.51
C LYS A 118 21.01 -2.06 -7.93
N PRO A 119 21.81 -1.13 -8.49
CA PRO A 119 22.31 -1.24 -9.87
C PRO A 119 23.06 -2.54 -10.17
N GLU A 120 23.70 -3.15 -9.17
CA GLU A 120 24.44 -4.41 -9.30
C GLU A 120 23.57 -5.62 -9.68
N TYR A 121 22.25 -5.55 -9.41
CA TYR A 121 21.30 -6.60 -9.76
C TYR A 121 20.59 -6.40 -11.10
N LEU A 122 20.86 -5.30 -11.81
CA LEU A 122 20.23 -5.03 -13.10
C LEU A 122 20.53 -6.12 -14.14
N SER A 123 21.76 -6.63 -14.18
CA SER A 123 22.14 -7.70 -15.11
C SER A 123 21.29 -8.96 -14.88
N VAL A 124 21.04 -9.31 -13.63
CA VAL A 124 20.22 -10.48 -13.29
C VAL A 124 18.79 -10.30 -13.77
N VAL A 125 18.23 -9.09 -13.61
CA VAL A 125 16.87 -8.77 -14.08
C VAL A 125 16.80 -8.85 -15.62
N PHE A 126 17.81 -8.33 -16.34
CA PHE A 126 17.84 -8.42 -17.80
C PHE A 126 17.96 -9.86 -18.28
N ASP A 127 18.84 -10.66 -17.68
CA ASP A 127 19.00 -12.08 -18.01
C ASP A 127 17.70 -12.86 -17.77
N ASP A 128 17.00 -12.58 -16.69
CA ASP A 128 15.70 -13.18 -16.37
C ASP A 128 14.62 -12.80 -17.39
N ILE A 129 14.54 -11.52 -17.77
CA ILE A 129 13.59 -11.05 -18.79
C ILE A 129 13.89 -11.70 -20.13
N ASP A 130 15.16 -11.74 -20.54
CA ASP A 130 15.55 -12.39 -21.79
C ASP A 130 15.18 -13.87 -21.81
N GLU A 131 15.32 -14.58 -20.68
CA GLU A 131 14.91 -15.96 -20.56
C GLU A 131 13.37 -16.14 -20.61
N ILE A 132 12.62 -15.27 -19.91
CA ILE A 132 11.16 -15.29 -19.90
C ILE A 132 10.59 -14.94 -21.27
N MET A 133 11.18 -13.96 -21.96
CA MET A 133 10.72 -13.50 -23.28
C MET A 133 11.18 -14.41 -24.44
N ARG A 134 12.11 -15.32 -24.16
CA ARG A 134 12.62 -16.25 -25.20
C ARG A 134 11.57 -17.31 -25.51
N TYR A 135 11.03 -17.27 -26.73
CA TYR A 135 10.14 -18.30 -27.23
C TYR A 135 10.91 -19.59 -27.55
N LYS A 136 10.43 -20.71 -27.02
CA LYS A 136 10.95 -22.01 -27.44
C LYS A 136 10.48 -22.31 -28.85
N LYS A 137 11.38 -22.85 -29.68
CA LYS A 137 11.05 -23.28 -31.06
C LYS A 137 9.90 -24.32 -31.02
N GLY A 138 8.77 -24.00 -31.58
CA GLY A 138 7.56 -24.83 -31.56
C GLY A 138 6.54 -24.50 -30.47
N SER A 139 6.86 -23.60 -29.52
CA SER A 139 5.89 -23.16 -28.49
C SER A 139 5.01 -21.99 -28.94
N THR A 140 5.21 -21.51 -30.15
CA THR A 140 4.52 -20.36 -30.71
C THR A 140 3.42 -20.79 -31.67
N GLN A 141 2.19 -20.36 -31.38
CA GLN A 141 1.05 -20.59 -32.24
C GLN A 141 0.58 -19.31 -32.91
N TYR A 142 0.53 -19.26 -34.22
CA TYR A 142 -0.02 -18.11 -34.94
C TYR A 142 -1.55 -18.17 -34.90
N LEU A 143 -2.16 -17.14 -34.35
CA LEU A 143 -3.60 -16.97 -34.23
C LEU A 143 -4.15 -16.10 -35.37
N SER A 144 -3.35 -15.14 -35.85
CA SER A 144 -3.63 -14.28 -37.00
C SER A 144 -2.32 -13.67 -37.51
N GLU A 145 -2.39 -12.86 -38.61
CA GLU A 145 -1.22 -12.16 -39.14
C GLU A 145 -0.53 -11.23 -38.10
N THR A 146 -1.29 -10.73 -37.13
CA THR A 146 -0.82 -9.77 -36.12
C THR A 146 -0.78 -10.33 -34.71
N LEU A 147 -1.25 -11.55 -34.47
CA LEU A 147 -1.36 -12.12 -33.13
C LEU A 147 -0.71 -13.51 -33.08
N VAL A 148 0.24 -13.62 -32.17
CA VAL A 148 0.98 -14.86 -31.90
C VAL A 148 0.80 -15.22 -30.43
N LYS A 149 0.45 -16.48 -30.14
CA LYS A 149 0.43 -17.00 -28.77
C LYS A 149 1.74 -17.72 -28.50
N GLY A 150 2.42 -17.35 -27.43
CA GLY A 150 3.60 -18.04 -26.91
C GLY A 150 3.29 -18.71 -25.57
N ASP A 151 3.74 -19.94 -25.40
CA ASP A 151 3.64 -20.63 -24.10
C ASP A 151 4.91 -20.33 -23.28
N ASN A 152 4.74 -19.71 -22.13
CA ASN A 152 5.82 -19.47 -21.19
C ASN A 152 5.71 -20.45 -20.01
N ILE A 153 6.69 -21.34 -19.88
CA ILE A 153 6.69 -22.41 -18.87
C ILE A 153 6.71 -21.85 -17.45
N ARG A 154 7.32 -20.69 -17.23
CA ARG A 154 7.37 -20.07 -15.89
C ARG A 154 6.03 -19.50 -15.39
N LEU A 155 5.04 -19.33 -16.24
CA LEU A 155 3.72 -18.85 -15.85
C LEU A 155 2.76 -19.97 -15.41
N TYR A 156 3.17 -21.23 -15.55
CA TYR A 156 2.30 -22.40 -15.34
C TYR A 156 2.86 -23.43 -14.33
N ASP A 157 4.00 -23.15 -13.69
CA ASP A 157 4.58 -23.99 -12.63
C ASP A 157 4.20 -23.43 -11.20
#